data_6125b40e061ce070f8bb31120fe70c5b
#
_entry.id   6125b40e061ce070f8bb31120fe70c5b
#
_cell.length_a   1.000
_cell.length_b   1.000
_cell.length_c   1.000
_cell.angle_alpha   90.00
_cell.angle_beta   90.00
_cell.angle_gamma   90.00
#
_symmetry.space_group_name_H-M   'P 1'
#
loop_
_entity.id
_entity.type
_entity.pdbx_description
1 polymer ?
#
loop_
_entity_poly.entity_id
_entity_poly.type
_entity_poly.pdbx_seq_one_letter_code
_entity_poly.pdbx_strand_id
1 'polypeptide(L)'
;MPMKKILVIMTLLLTAQLGVVAQNVDTLTVRIKGMRCEECAHKVKNVVKKLPGIDGITFNIERRTACIAFDRKQVCADSIKARLAATGRYKASTYSPEDTIMRGFGLRIADMHCQKCYNRISQRLQGEVGIDSMAPHLDKNYIFVRYDANKTCKADIRRVIGGLGFTPVNYYSGPKVSYAYYKIPAEQVSQETIDEVLMLDGVEDANVNEKQKSLAVTFFTDETNADKLQNDIKTAGITITVPSAHECKEK
;
A
#
# COMPACT_ATOMS: atom_id res chain seq x y z
N MET A 1 61.01 -32.16 -25.27
CA MET A 1 60.30 -30.89 -25.03
C MET A 1 59.24 -30.72 -26.10
N PRO A 2 58.06 -31.07 -25.93
CA PRO A 2 56.97 -30.13 -25.81
C PRO A 2 55.69 -30.70 -25.19
N MET A 3 55.68 -31.93 -24.69
CA MET A 3 54.45 -32.56 -24.19
C MET A 3 53.81 -31.88 -22.93
N LYS A 4 54.65 -31.27 -22.08
CA LYS A 4 54.14 -30.56 -20.86
C LYS A 4 53.39 -29.27 -21.18
N LYS A 5 53.72 -28.56 -22.28
CA LYS A 5 53.03 -27.32 -22.68
C LYS A 5 51.69 -27.57 -23.33
N ILE A 6 51.50 -28.70 -24.00
CA ILE A 6 50.24 -29.10 -24.62
C ILE A 6 49.21 -29.49 -23.56
N LEU A 7 49.64 -30.15 -22.50
CA LEU A 7 48.75 -30.59 -21.39
C LEU A 7 48.21 -29.40 -20.59
N VAL A 8 49.02 -28.34 -20.40
CA VAL A 8 48.59 -27.12 -19.70
C VAL A 8 47.58 -26.29 -20.52
N ILE A 9 47.73 -26.28 -21.85
CA ILE A 9 46.80 -25.56 -22.73
C ILE A 9 45.46 -26.31 -22.81
N MET A 10 45.48 -27.63 -22.78
CA MET A 10 44.26 -28.45 -22.83
C MET A 10 43.46 -28.41 -21.52
N THR A 11 44.12 -28.24 -20.37
CA THR A 11 43.45 -28.02 -19.08
C THR A 11 42.88 -26.62 -18.92
N LEU A 12 43.47 -25.58 -19.58
CA LEU A 12 42.96 -24.22 -19.55
C LEU A 12 41.74 -24.02 -20.44
N LEU A 13 41.55 -24.85 -21.48
CA LEU A 13 40.39 -24.81 -22.37
C LEU A 13 39.16 -25.57 -21.83
N LEU A 14 39.32 -26.39 -20.80
CA LEU A 14 38.23 -27.17 -20.22
C LEU A 14 37.51 -26.48 -19.09
N THR A 15 38.00 -25.33 -18.60
CA THR A 15 37.38 -24.53 -17.53
C THR A 15 36.48 -23.37 -18.00
N ALA A 16 36.36 -23.19 -19.32
CA ALA A 16 35.60 -22.06 -19.89
C ALA A 16 34.14 -22.39 -20.25
N GLN A 17 33.60 -23.51 -19.78
CA GLN A 17 32.18 -23.84 -19.97
C GLN A 17 31.39 -23.87 -18.66
N LEU A 18 31.63 -22.93 -17.76
CA LEU A 18 30.62 -22.55 -16.82
C LEU A 18 29.57 -21.73 -17.61
N GLY A 19 28.64 -22.47 -18.22
CA GLY A 19 27.51 -21.87 -18.89
C GLY A 19 26.85 -20.90 -17.96
N VAL A 20 26.87 -19.62 -18.32
CA VAL A 20 25.94 -18.64 -17.76
C VAL A 20 24.56 -19.16 -18.12
N VAL A 21 23.94 -19.88 -17.20
CA VAL A 21 22.53 -20.20 -17.27
C VAL A 21 21.84 -18.84 -17.24
N ALA A 22 21.46 -18.34 -18.40
CA ALA A 22 20.63 -17.15 -18.50
C ALA A 22 19.36 -17.45 -17.69
N GLN A 23 19.31 -16.92 -16.49
CA GLN A 23 18.13 -17.06 -15.65
C GLN A 23 17.00 -16.35 -16.40
N ASN A 24 15.96 -17.10 -16.77
CA ASN A 24 14.76 -16.54 -17.42
C ASN A 24 13.89 -15.80 -16.38
N VAL A 25 14.55 -15.09 -15.47
CA VAL A 25 13.89 -14.31 -14.42
C VAL A 25 13.36 -13.03 -15.02
N ASP A 26 12.08 -12.84 -14.88
CA ASP A 26 11.38 -11.61 -15.19
C ASP A 26 10.91 -10.92 -13.91
N THR A 27 10.54 -9.66 -14.02
CA THR A 27 10.02 -8.89 -12.90
C THR A 27 8.66 -8.30 -13.25
N LEU A 28 7.71 -8.45 -12.33
CA LEU A 28 6.38 -7.87 -12.41
C LEU A 28 6.18 -6.90 -11.26
N THR A 29 6.06 -5.62 -11.57
CA THR A 29 5.65 -4.63 -10.58
C THR A 29 4.16 -4.36 -10.70
N VAL A 30 3.44 -4.58 -9.62
CA VAL A 30 1.98 -4.40 -9.55
C VAL A 30 1.59 -3.56 -8.34
N ARG A 31 0.53 -2.78 -8.50
CA ARG A 31 -0.20 -2.18 -7.38
C ARG A 31 -1.17 -3.22 -6.85
N ILE A 32 -1.15 -3.47 -5.54
CA ILE A 32 -1.99 -4.49 -4.90
C ILE A 32 -3.03 -3.79 -4.03
N LYS A 33 -4.25 -3.87 -4.51
CA LYS A 33 -5.45 -3.50 -3.80
C LYS A 33 -5.60 -4.34 -2.53
N GLY A 34 -6.01 -3.74 -1.42
CA GLY A 34 -6.16 -4.46 -0.13
C GLY A 34 -4.85 -4.64 0.67
N MET A 35 -3.67 -4.34 0.09
CA MET A 35 -2.40 -4.39 0.81
C MET A 35 -2.07 -3.04 1.42
N ARG A 36 -2.20 -2.89 2.73
CA ARG A 36 -2.03 -1.61 3.43
C ARG A 36 -0.98 -1.61 4.53
N CYS A 37 -0.61 -2.79 5.01
CA CYS A 37 0.32 -2.96 6.12
C CYS A 37 1.26 -4.13 5.84
N GLU A 38 2.28 -4.28 6.67
CA GLU A 38 3.26 -5.37 6.55
C GLU A 38 2.61 -6.76 6.69
N GLU A 39 1.61 -6.89 7.56
CA GLU A 39 0.88 -8.15 7.70
C GLU A 39 0.13 -8.53 6.41
N CYS A 40 -0.47 -7.52 5.74
CA CYS A 40 -1.08 -7.72 4.43
C CYS A 40 -0.04 -8.15 3.39
N ALA A 41 1.15 -7.54 3.39
CA ALA A 41 2.25 -7.93 2.51
C ALA A 41 2.70 -9.38 2.78
N HIS A 42 2.77 -9.81 4.04
CA HIS A 42 3.03 -11.20 4.39
C HIS A 42 1.98 -12.17 3.85
N LYS A 43 0.70 -11.82 3.95
CA LYS A 43 -0.39 -12.62 3.38
C LYS A 43 -0.28 -12.72 1.85
N VAL A 44 -0.02 -11.60 1.18
CA VAL A 44 0.24 -11.55 -0.28
C VAL A 44 1.43 -12.43 -0.65
N LYS A 45 2.54 -12.31 0.06
CA LYS A 45 3.73 -13.15 -0.15
C LYS A 45 3.40 -14.64 -0.06
N ASN A 46 2.65 -15.05 0.96
CA ASN A 46 2.26 -16.44 1.16
C ASN A 46 1.34 -16.97 0.05
N VAL A 47 0.49 -16.11 -0.52
CA VAL A 47 -0.39 -16.47 -1.65
C VAL A 47 0.42 -16.66 -2.93
N VAL A 48 1.33 -15.73 -3.23
CA VAL A 48 2.12 -15.73 -4.47
C VAL A 48 3.19 -16.82 -4.44
N LYS A 49 3.83 -17.07 -3.31
CA LYS A 49 4.84 -18.13 -3.14
C LYS A 49 4.31 -19.55 -3.33
N LYS A 50 3.00 -19.75 -3.40
CA LYS A 50 2.40 -21.05 -3.75
C LYS A 50 2.46 -21.35 -5.26
N LEU A 51 2.81 -20.37 -6.07
CA LEU A 51 3.04 -20.57 -7.50
C LEU A 51 4.47 -21.07 -7.74
N PRO A 52 4.69 -21.97 -8.70
CA PRO A 52 6.03 -22.37 -9.08
C PRO A 52 6.78 -21.21 -9.72
N GLY A 53 8.10 -21.21 -9.62
CA GLY A 53 8.95 -20.22 -10.29
C GLY A 53 8.92 -18.82 -9.71
N ILE A 54 8.48 -18.63 -8.49
CA ILE A 54 8.58 -17.34 -7.78
C ILE A 54 9.91 -17.28 -7.05
N ASP A 55 10.81 -16.44 -7.53
CA ASP A 55 12.16 -16.27 -6.98
C ASP A 55 12.19 -15.29 -5.81
N GLY A 56 11.51 -14.14 -5.94
CA GLY A 56 11.52 -13.11 -4.92
C GLY A 56 10.31 -12.19 -4.96
N ILE A 57 10.02 -11.58 -3.82
CA ILE A 57 8.96 -10.56 -3.71
C ILE A 57 9.44 -9.48 -2.76
N THR A 58 9.43 -8.23 -3.22
CA THR A 58 9.66 -7.04 -2.41
C THR A 58 8.41 -6.16 -2.41
N PHE A 59 8.18 -5.46 -1.31
CA PHE A 59 6.99 -4.63 -1.13
C PHE A 59 7.35 -3.19 -0.83
N ASN A 60 6.53 -2.29 -1.35
CA ASN A 60 6.47 -0.91 -0.87
C ASN A 60 5.06 -0.66 -0.31
N ILE A 61 4.96 -0.58 0.99
CA ILE A 61 3.67 -0.43 1.69
C ILE A 61 3.05 0.94 1.39
N GLU A 62 3.84 1.99 1.33
CA GLU A 62 3.33 3.34 1.05
C GLU A 62 2.71 3.43 -0.35
N ARG A 63 3.33 2.81 -1.36
CA ARG A 63 2.82 2.73 -2.72
C ARG A 63 1.80 1.61 -2.91
N ARG A 64 1.68 0.71 -1.95
CA ARG A 64 0.90 -0.54 -2.07
C ARG A 64 1.33 -1.36 -3.27
N THR A 65 2.64 -1.41 -3.55
CA THR A 65 3.19 -2.13 -4.69
C THR A 65 3.99 -3.35 -4.25
N ALA A 66 4.02 -4.35 -5.12
CA ALA A 66 4.93 -5.47 -5.04
C ALA A 66 5.72 -5.61 -6.33
N CYS A 67 7.03 -5.83 -6.20
CA CYS A 67 7.88 -6.26 -7.29
C CYS A 67 8.15 -7.75 -7.10
N ILE A 68 7.73 -8.56 -8.07
CA ILE A 68 7.75 -10.01 -8.04
C ILE A 68 8.71 -10.49 -9.10
N ALA A 69 9.79 -11.15 -8.69
CA ALA A 69 10.71 -11.83 -9.58
C ALA A 69 10.23 -13.27 -9.81
N PHE A 70 10.19 -13.71 -11.06
CA PHE A 70 9.63 -15.01 -11.41
C PHE A 70 10.27 -15.59 -12.68
N ASP A 71 10.29 -16.91 -12.78
CA ASP A 71 10.72 -17.63 -13.97
C ASP A 71 9.57 -17.73 -14.99
N ARG A 72 9.70 -17.05 -16.14
CA ARG A 72 8.72 -17.06 -17.24
C ARG A 72 8.39 -18.44 -17.78
N LYS A 73 9.26 -19.42 -17.62
CA LYS A 73 9.03 -20.79 -18.08
C LYS A 73 8.05 -21.54 -17.17
N GLN A 74 7.92 -21.11 -15.92
CA GLN A 74 7.11 -21.81 -14.92
C GLN A 74 5.79 -21.08 -14.63
N VAL A 75 5.79 -19.74 -14.67
CA VAL A 75 4.61 -18.93 -14.37
C VAL A 75 4.58 -17.65 -15.21
N CYS A 76 3.40 -17.20 -15.58
CA CYS A 76 3.22 -15.92 -16.28
C CYS A 76 2.63 -14.86 -15.35
N ALA A 77 2.79 -13.58 -15.73
CA ALA A 77 2.29 -12.44 -14.98
C ALA A 77 0.78 -12.50 -14.70
N ASP A 78 -0.01 -12.99 -15.66
CA ASP A 78 -1.46 -13.08 -15.50
C ASP A 78 -1.87 -14.17 -14.50
N SER A 79 -1.12 -15.28 -14.43
CA SER A 79 -1.31 -16.30 -13.39
C SER A 79 -1.07 -15.76 -11.99
N ILE A 80 -0.05 -14.89 -11.84
CA ILE A 80 0.24 -14.22 -10.57
C ILE A 80 -0.92 -13.29 -10.17
N LYS A 81 -1.41 -12.46 -11.11
CA LYS A 81 -2.56 -11.58 -10.89
C LYS A 81 -3.84 -12.37 -10.56
N ALA A 82 -4.13 -13.43 -11.32
CA ALA A 82 -5.26 -14.29 -11.09
C ALA A 82 -5.21 -14.99 -9.72
N ARG A 83 -4.02 -15.42 -9.30
CA ARG A 83 -3.81 -16.02 -7.97
C ARG A 83 -4.12 -15.06 -6.83
N LEU A 84 -3.75 -13.79 -6.99
CA LEU A 84 -4.10 -12.75 -6.02
C LEU A 84 -5.59 -12.47 -6.00
N ALA A 85 -6.21 -12.32 -7.19
CA ALA A 85 -7.65 -12.09 -7.33
C ALA A 85 -8.48 -13.23 -6.71
N ALA A 86 -8.04 -14.47 -6.83
CA ALA A 86 -8.71 -15.66 -6.26
C ALA A 86 -8.81 -15.63 -4.72
N THR A 87 -8.09 -14.73 -4.05
CA THR A 87 -8.22 -14.53 -2.59
C THR A 87 -9.48 -13.78 -2.20
N GLY A 88 -10.16 -13.12 -3.15
CA GLY A 88 -11.28 -12.22 -2.91
C GLY A 88 -10.91 -10.92 -2.19
N ARG A 89 -9.69 -10.81 -1.68
CA ARG A 89 -9.20 -9.64 -0.90
C ARG A 89 -8.16 -8.81 -1.65
N TYR A 90 -7.30 -9.46 -2.43
CA TYR A 90 -6.19 -8.79 -3.10
C TYR A 90 -6.39 -8.80 -4.61
N LYS A 91 -6.28 -7.64 -5.22
CA LYS A 91 -6.35 -7.51 -6.68
C LYS A 91 -5.12 -6.75 -7.18
N ALA A 92 -4.39 -7.37 -8.09
CA ALA A 92 -3.23 -6.75 -8.69
C ALA A 92 -3.62 -5.97 -9.94
N SER A 93 -3.21 -4.72 -10.03
CA SER A 93 -3.32 -3.87 -11.22
C SER A 93 -1.93 -3.47 -11.71
N THR A 94 -1.84 -3.03 -12.95
CA THR A 94 -0.60 -2.47 -13.50
C THR A 94 -0.19 -1.26 -12.65
N TYR A 95 1.09 -1.17 -12.34
CA TYR A 95 1.67 -0.03 -11.67
C TYR A 95 2.41 0.84 -12.71
N SER A 96 2.19 2.14 -12.65
CA SER A 96 3.01 3.13 -13.34
C SER A 96 3.66 4.09 -12.32
N PRO A 97 4.95 4.42 -12.48
CA PRO A 97 5.58 5.48 -11.68
C PRO A 97 4.92 6.86 -11.87
N GLU A 98 4.19 7.05 -12.96
CA GLU A 98 3.46 8.27 -13.31
C GLU A 98 2.13 8.39 -12.53
N ASP A 99 1.62 7.28 -11.98
CA ASP A 99 0.37 7.26 -11.22
C ASP A 99 0.50 8.11 -9.96
N THR A 100 -0.54 8.89 -9.66
CA THR A 100 -0.64 9.59 -8.38
C THR A 100 -1.15 8.63 -7.31
N ILE A 101 -0.36 8.42 -6.27
CA ILE A 101 -0.74 7.58 -5.11
C ILE A 101 -0.81 8.46 -3.86
N MET A 102 -1.99 9.06 -3.64
CA MET A 102 -2.20 9.92 -2.48
C MET A 102 -2.17 9.14 -1.18
N ARG A 103 -1.43 9.68 -0.20
CA ARG A 103 -1.31 9.20 1.17
C ARG A 103 -1.42 10.35 2.15
N GLY A 104 -1.86 10.03 3.35
CA GLY A 104 -1.86 10.96 4.45
C GLY A 104 -1.27 10.32 5.70
N PHE A 105 -0.63 11.11 6.54
CA PHE A 105 -0.20 10.69 7.87
C PHE A 105 -0.10 11.89 8.81
N GLY A 106 -0.33 11.62 10.09
CA GLY A 106 -0.07 12.57 11.16
C GLY A 106 1.38 12.42 11.65
N LEU A 107 2.07 13.52 11.79
CA LEU A 107 3.43 13.59 12.27
C LEU A 107 3.49 14.47 13.51
N ARG A 108 3.78 13.89 14.66
CA ARG A 108 4.01 14.65 15.89
C ARG A 108 5.36 15.34 15.84
N ILE A 109 5.36 16.62 16.19
CA ILE A 109 6.56 17.44 16.24
C ILE A 109 6.62 18.05 17.64
N ALA A 110 7.41 17.43 18.51
CA ALA A 110 7.41 17.72 19.95
C ALA A 110 7.75 19.18 20.27
N ASP A 111 8.56 19.81 19.45
CA ASP A 111 9.04 21.19 19.57
C ASP A 111 8.27 22.20 18.69
N MET A 112 7.14 21.80 18.11
CA MET A 112 6.21 22.70 17.41
C MET A 112 5.15 23.22 18.38
N HIS A 113 5.39 24.40 18.95
CA HIS A 113 4.50 24.97 19.99
C HIS A 113 3.69 26.18 19.52
N CYS A 114 3.90 26.66 18.31
CA CYS A 114 3.28 27.90 17.85
C CYS A 114 3.08 27.97 16.35
N GLN A 115 2.23 28.90 15.91
CA GLN A 115 1.95 29.16 14.50
C GLN A 115 3.22 29.45 13.67
N LYS A 116 4.20 30.17 14.26
CA LYS A 116 5.48 30.45 13.57
C LYS A 116 6.27 29.15 13.26
N CYS A 117 6.26 28.19 14.18
CA CYS A 117 6.89 26.90 13.99
C CYS A 117 6.24 26.16 12.82
N TYR A 118 4.90 26.10 12.83
CA TYR A 118 4.14 25.51 11.74
C TYR A 118 4.43 26.20 10.39
N ASN A 119 4.42 27.52 10.36
CA ASN A 119 4.65 28.29 9.13
C ASN A 119 6.04 27.99 8.52
N ARG A 120 7.08 27.86 9.35
CA ARG A 120 8.41 27.46 8.88
C ARG A 120 8.41 26.07 8.24
N ILE A 121 7.74 25.11 8.88
CA ILE A 121 7.62 23.73 8.38
C ILE A 121 6.80 23.73 7.10
N SER A 122 5.64 24.38 7.09
CA SER A 122 4.74 24.45 5.95
C SER A 122 5.43 25.09 4.74
N GLN A 123 6.08 26.23 4.92
CA GLN A 123 6.78 26.93 3.86
C GLN A 123 7.89 26.04 3.24
N ARG A 124 8.60 25.28 4.08
CA ARG A 124 9.67 24.39 3.59
C ARG A 124 9.12 23.19 2.86
N LEU A 125 8.05 22.56 3.38
CA LEU A 125 7.45 21.38 2.77
C LEU A 125 6.64 21.70 1.49
N GLN A 126 6.03 22.87 1.38
CA GLN A 126 5.32 23.30 0.15
C GLN A 126 6.24 23.36 -1.07
N GLY A 127 7.55 23.55 -0.86
CA GLY A 127 8.56 23.51 -1.93
C GLY A 127 9.00 22.09 -2.31
N GLU A 128 8.59 21.06 -1.59
CA GLU A 128 9.01 19.69 -1.86
C GLU A 128 8.09 18.99 -2.86
N VAL A 129 8.71 18.25 -3.78
CA VAL A 129 7.99 17.48 -4.80
C VAL A 129 7.16 16.39 -4.13
N GLY A 130 5.89 16.32 -4.50
CA GLY A 130 4.98 15.29 -4.01
C GLY A 130 4.19 15.66 -2.75
N ILE A 131 4.41 16.82 -2.15
CA ILE A 131 3.53 17.33 -1.08
C ILE A 131 2.28 17.94 -1.72
N ASP A 132 1.11 17.47 -1.25
CA ASP A 132 -0.20 17.96 -1.70
C ASP A 132 -0.75 19.04 -0.74
N SER A 133 -0.88 18.70 0.51
CA SER A 133 -1.47 19.60 1.51
C SER A 133 -1.00 19.28 2.92
N MET A 134 -1.16 20.25 3.81
CA MET A 134 -0.85 20.14 5.22
C MET A 134 -1.90 20.82 6.08
N ALA A 135 -2.20 20.22 7.22
CA ALA A 135 -3.09 20.79 8.23
C ALA A 135 -2.42 20.75 9.62
N PRO A 136 -2.33 21.88 10.33
CA PRO A 136 -1.78 21.90 11.68
C PRO A 136 -2.83 21.48 12.71
N HIS A 137 -2.36 20.84 13.76
CA HIS A 137 -3.08 20.55 14.98
C HIS A 137 -2.20 20.98 16.16
N LEU A 138 -2.12 22.30 16.36
CA LEU A 138 -1.20 22.93 17.31
C LEU A 138 -1.48 22.55 18.77
N ASP A 139 -2.75 22.34 19.11
CA ASP A 139 -3.21 21.85 20.40
C ASP A 139 -2.65 20.46 20.79
N LYS A 140 -2.29 19.69 19.78
CA LYS A 140 -1.76 18.32 19.93
C LYS A 140 -0.33 18.14 19.43
N ASN A 141 0.34 19.25 19.06
CA ASN A 141 1.70 19.27 18.53
C ASN A 141 1.92 18.30 17.36
N TYR A 142 0.96 18.18 16.44
CA TYR A 142 1.15 17.43 15.21
C TYR A 142 0.69 18.19 13.96
N ILE A 143 1.19 17.76 12.82
CA ILE A 143 0.69 18.14 11.50
C ILE A 143 0.16 16.91 10.78
N PHE A 144 -0.90 17.10 10.02
CA PHE A 144 -1.33 16.12 9.04
C PHE A 144 -0.75 16.50 7.67
N VAL A 145 -0.11 15.56 6.98
CA VAL A 145 0.50 15.78 5.67
C VAL A 145 -0.11 14.83 4.67
N ARG A 146 -0.59 15.39 3.56
CA ARG A 146 -0.98 14.62 2.36
C ARG A 146 0.12 14.71 1.32
N TYR A 147 0.44 13.60 0.70
CA TYR A 147 1.54 13.51 -0.25
C TYR A 147 1.30 12.41 -1.29
N ASP A 148 1.97 12.54 -2.44
CA ASP A 148 2.02 11.52 -3.47
C ASP A 148 3.17 10.55 -3.17
N ALA A 149 2.83 9.31 -2.82
CA ALA A 149 3.81 8.28 -2.46
C ALA A 149 4.70 7.83 -3.62
N ASN A 150 4.37 8.18 -4.88
CA ASN A 150 5.26 7.97 -6.02
C ASN A 150 6.37 9.03 -6.12
N LYS A 151 6.19 10.18 -5.50
CA LYS A 151 7.13 11.31 -5.60
C LYS A 151 7.94 11.51 -4.32
N THR A 152 7.37 11.20 -3.16
CA THR A 152 8.05 11.32 -1.87
C THR A 152 7.61 10.22 -0.91
N CYS A 153 8.23 10.14 0.26
CA CYS A 153 7.87 9.17 1.29
C CYS A 153 7.91 9.80 2.69
N LYS A 154 7.31 9.12 3.66
CA LYS A 154 7.30 9.57 5.07
C LYS A 154 8.70 9.85 5.62
N ALA A 155 9.69 9.05 5.23
CA ALA A 155 11.08 9.22 5.68
C ALA A 155 11.69 10.51 5.15
N ASP A 156 11.43 10.85 3.87
CA ASP A 156 11.93 12.08 3.26
C ASP A 156 11.27 13.31 3.90
N ILE A 157 9.97 13.27 4.12
CA ILE A 157 9.23 14.35 4.79
C ILE A 157 9.81 14.60 6.20
N ARG A 158 10.08 13.53 6.97
CA ARG A 158 10.73 13.67 8.28
C ARG A 158 12.12 14.26 8.18
N ARG A 159 12.90 13.85 7.19
CA ARG A 159 14.27 14.38 6.99
C ARG A 159 14.25 15.87 6.71
N VAL A 160 13.31 16.34 5.88
CA VAL A 160 13.14 17.77 5.57
C VAL A 160 12.79 18.56 6.84
N ILE A 161 11.86 18.05 7.66
CA ILE A 161 11.48 18.68 8.93
C ILE A 161 12.63 18.68 9.94
N GLY A 162 13.36 17.55 10.04
CA GLY A 162 14.54 17.43 10.88
C GLY A 162 15.65 18.40 10.49
N GLY A 163 15.83 18.66 9.19
CA GLY A 163 16.77 19.65 8.67
C GLY A 163 16.47 21.10 9.06
N LEU A 164 15.23 21.39 9.49
CA LEU A 164 14.85 22.68 10.09
C LEU A 164 15.14 22.78 11.59
N GLY A 165 15.66 21.73 12.21
CA GLY A 165 15.94 21.63 13.64
C GLY A 165 14.75 21.19 14.48
N PHE A 166 13.68 20.67 13.87
CA PHE A 166 12.56 20.06 14.59
C PHE A 166 12.77 18.57 14.80
N THR A 167 12.09 18.01 15.80
CA THR A 167 12.16 16.57 16.15
C THR A 167 10.85 15.87 15.76
N PRO A 168 10.72 15.41 14.50
CA PRO A 168 9.54 14.69 14.05
C PRO A 168 9.54 13.27 14.60
N VAL A 169 8.46 12.87 15.26
CA VAL A 169 8.24 11.50 15.73
C VAL A 169 6.97 10.92 15.14
N ASN A 170 6.90 9.59 15.03
CA ASN A 170 5.66 8.94 14.65
C ASN A 170 4.59 9.24 15.69
N TYR A 171 3.45 9.74 15.24
CA TYR A 171 2.32 10.00 16.12
C TYR A 171 1.68 8.71 16.63
N TYR A 172 1.94 7.58 15.97
CA TYR A 172 1.25 6.32 16.29
C TYR A 172 2.11 5.36 17.07
N SER A 173 1.49 4.79 18.09
CA SER A 173 1.86 3.53 18.71
C SER A 173 1.02 2.36 18.14
N GLY A 174 0.54 2.47 16.92
CA GLY A 174 -0.28 1.45 16.25
C GLY A 174 -1.34 2.07 15.32
N PRO A 175 -1.96 1.30 14.44
CA PRO A 175 -3.02 1.78 13.57
C PRO A 175 -4.24 2.13 14.42
N LYS A 176 -4.67 3.41 14.33
CA LYS A 176 -5.97 3.81 14.86
C LYS A 176 -7.02 3.43 13.84
N VAL A 177 -7.84 2.46 14.17
CA VAL A 177 -8.94 2.03 13.32
C VAL A 177 -10.28 2.39 13.94
N SER A 178 -11.24 2.68 13.08
CA SER A 178 -12.65 2.85 13.43
C SER A 178 -13.51 2.01 12.51
N TYR A 179 -14.79 1.91 12.83
CA TYR A 179 -15.74 1.06 12.14
C TYR A 179 -16.93 1.89 11.67
N ALA A 180 -17.39 1.60 10.46
CA ALA A 180 -18.61 2.15 9.91
C ALA A 180 -19.52 1.03 9.41
N TYR A 181 -20.83 1.20 9.61
CA TYR A 181 -21.83 0.25 9.17
C TYR A 181 -22.86 0.98 8.32
N TYR A 182 -23.18 0.38 7.17
CA TYR A 182 -24.14 0.93 6.23
C TYR A 182 -25.14 -0.15 5.81
N LYS A 183 -26.38 0.25 5.58
CA LYS A 183 -27.33 -0.59 4.83
C LYS A 183 -27.05 -0.41 3.34
N ILE A 184 -27.10 -1.50 2.61
CA ILE A 184 -26.91 -1.55 1.15
C ILE A 184 -28.05 -2.31 0.49
N PRO A 185 -28.40 -2.00 -0.76
CA PRO A 185 -29.37 -2.78 -1.53
C PRO A 185 -28.95 -4.23 -1.70
N ALA A 186 -29.91 -5.13 -1.84
CA ALA A 186 -29.64 -6.56 -1.93
C ALA A 186 -28.77 -6.92 -3.14
N GLU A 187 -28.95 -6.22 -4.25
CA GLU A 187 -28.17 -6.36 -5.48
C GLU A 187 -26.70 -5.94 -5.35
N GLN A 188 -26.39 -5.13 -4.34
CA GLN A 188 -25.02 -4.70 -4.05
C GLN A 188 -24.34 -5.52 -2.92
N VAL A 189 -25.01 -6.56 -2.41
CA VAL A 189 -24.39 -7.50 -1.47
C VAL A 189 -23.54 -8.50 -2.27
N SER A 190 -22.35 -8.10 -2.64
CA SER A 190 -21.47 -8.86 -3.52
C SER A 190 -20.01 -8.70 -3.19
N GLN A 191 -19.17 -9.59 -3.72
CA GLN A 191 -17.71 -9.47 -3.64
C GLN A 191 -17.22 -8.22 -4.38
N GLU A 192 -17.89 -7.82 -5.46
CA GLU A 192 -17.54 -6.61 -6.20
C GLU A 192 -17.66 -5.35 -5.33
N THR A 193 -18.72 -5.24 -4.54
CA THR A 193 -18.87 -4.17 -3.55
C THR A 193 -17.73 -4.16 -2.52
N ILE A 194 -17.34 -5.31 -2.00
CA ILE A 194 -16.18 -5.42 -1.11
C ILE A 194 -14.92 -4.93 -1.82
N ASP A 195 -14.71 -5.38 -3.05
CA ASP A 195 -13.55 -5.01 -3.85
C ASP A 195 -13.49 -3.50 -4.11
N GLU A 196 -14.59 -2.87 -4.46
CA GLU A 196 -14.66 -1.42 -4.69
C GLU A 196 -14.39 -0.63 -3.40
N VAL A 197 -14.97 -1.06 -2.27
CA VAL A 197 -14.74 -0.40 -0.97
C VAL A 197 -13.30 -0.55 -0.50
N LEU A 198 -12.68 -1.71 -0.72
CA LEU A 198 -11.26 -1.93 -0.41
C LEU A 198 -10.32 -1.06 -1.26
N MET A 199 -10.79 -0.46 -2.39
CA MET A 199 -10.02 0.52 -3.19
C MET A 199 -9.94 1.90 -2.55
N LEU A 200 -10.86 2.24 -1.70
CA LEU A 200 -10.96 3.58 -1.14
C LEU A 200 -9.79 3.86 -0.20
N ASP A 201 -9.32 5.10 -0.21
CA ASP A 201 -8.24 5.51 0.67
C ASP A 201 -8.69 5.46 2.13
N GLY A 202 -7.80 4.95 2.99
CA GLY A 202 -8.08 4.82 4.42
C GLY A 202 -8.89 3.58 4.82
N VAL A 203 -9.44 2.79 3.89
CA VAL A 203 -10.14 1.55 4.23
C VAL A 203 -9.14 0.41 4.50
N GLU A 204 -9.21 -0.21 5.66
CA GLU A 204 -8.42 -1.38 6.05
C GLU A 204 -9.10 -2.68 5.64
N ASP A 205 -10.40 -2.79 5.90
CA ASP A 205 -11.18 -3.99 5.61
C ASP A 205 -12.62 -3.65 5.27
N ALA A 206 -13.27 -4.49 4.49
CA ALA A 206 -14.68 -4.38 4.13
C ALA A 206 -15.32 -5.76 4.08
N ASN A 207 -16.53 -5.86 4.58
CA ASN A 207 -17.30 -7.10 4.55
C ASN A 207 -18.79 -6.80 4.35
N VAL A 208 -19.50 -7.69 3.67
CA VAL A 208 -20.95 -7.60 3.48
C VAL A 208 -21.66 -8.73 4.25
N ASN A 209 -22.81 -8.40 4.81
CA ASN A 209 -23.68 -9.36 5.47
C ASN A 209 -24.94 -9.54 4.61
N GLU A 210 -25.09 -10.71 3.99
CA GLU A 210 -26.22 -11.03 3.10
C GLU A 210 -27.56 -10.98 3.82
N LYS A 211 -27.65 -11.51 5.06
CA LYS A 211 -28.90 -11.57 5.82
C LYS A 211 -29.38 -10.18 6.24
N GLN A 212 -28.44 -9.34 6.64
CA GLN A 212 -28.74 -8.00 7.14
C GLN A 212 -28.70 -6.92 6.04
N LYS A 213 -28.27 -7.28 4.83
CA LYS A 213 -28.05 -6.34 3.73
C LYS A 213 -27.22 -5.15 4.20
N SER A 214 -26.08 -5.43 4.77
CA SER A 214 -25.22 -4.41 5.37
C SER A 214 -23.78 -4.57 4.92
N LEU A 215 -23.09 -3.44 4.86
CA LEU A 215 -21.68 -3.29 4.60
C LEU A 215 -21.00 -2.81 5.88
N ALA A 216 -20.05 -3.57 6.38
CA ALA A 216 -19.17 -3.20 7.46
C ALA A 216 -17.82 -2.77 6.91
N VAL A 217 -17.30 -1.63 7.32
CA VAL A 217 -16.02 -1.08 6.87
C VAL A 217 -15.16 -0.74 8.06
N THR A 218 -13.93 -1.26 8.08
CA THR A 218 -12.88 -0.87 9.00
C THR A 218 -11.96 0.12 8.29
N PHE A 219 -11.66 1.26 8.90
CA PHE A 219 -10.85 2.30 8.29
C PHE A 219 -9.87 2.94 9.27
N PHE A 220 -8.77 3.46 8.73
CA PHE A 220 -7.77 4.20 9.51
C PHE A 220 -8.25 5.63 9.74
N THR A 221 -8.36 6.03 11.01
CA THR A 221 -8.86 7.37 11.40
C THR A 221 -7.90 8.50 11.06
N ASP A 222 -6.67 8.19 10.74
CA ASP A 222 -5.62 9.09 10.31
C ASP A 222 -5.55 9.29 8.78
N GLU A 223 -6.16 8.37 8.03
CA GLU A 223 -6.23 8.46 6.56
C GLU A 223 -7.59 8.96 6.06
N THR A 224 -8.67 8.66 6.80
CA THR A 224 -10.04 9.07 6.44
C THR A 224 -10.92 9.21 7.70
N ASN A 225 -12.13 9.69 7.52
CA ASN A 225 -13.16 9.77 8.56
C ASN A 225 -14.50 9.24 8.02
N ALA A 226 -15.49 9.10 8.89
CA ALA A 226 -16.78 8.51 8.54
C ALA A 226 -17.51 9.28 7.41
N ASP A 227 -17.47 10.61 7.44
CA ASP A 227 -18.16 11.45 6.46
C ASP A 227 -17.48 11.36 5.08
N LYS A 228 -16.13 11.47 5.06
CA LYS A 228 -15.36 11.31 3.82
C LYS A 228 -15.54 9.91 3.26
N LEU A 229 -15.45 8.87 4.09
CA LEU A 229 -15.67 7.49 3.70
C LEU A 229 -17.06 7.28 3.08
N GLN A 230 -18.09 7.85 3.69
CA GLN A 230 -19.46 7.79 3.17
C GLN A 230 -19.56 8.41 1.77
N ASN A 231 -18.93 9.56 1.54
CA ASN A 231 -18.91 10.22 0.24
C ASN A 231 -18.11 9.40 -0.79
N ASP A 232 -16.95 8.87 -0.40
CA ASP A 232 -16.11 8.06 -1.27
C ASP A 232 -16.83 6.76 -1.71
N ILE A 233 -17.55 6.10 -0.79
CA ILE A 233 -18.38 4.92 -1.08
C ILE A 233 -19.47 5.26 -2.11
N LYS A 234 -20.19 6.38 -1.92
CA LYS A 234 -21.21 6.82 -2.87
C LYS A 234 -20.63 7.16 -4.24
N THR A 235 -19.46 7.81 -4.26
CA THR A 235 -18.75 8.15 -5.50
C THR A 235 -18.28 6.89 -6.25
N ALA A 236 -17.99 5.80 -5.52
CA ALA A 236 -17.70 4.49 -6.10
C ALA A 236 -18.96 3.78 -6.64
N GLY A 237 -20.14 4.42 -6.65
CA GLY A 237 -21.40 3.86 -7.18
C GLY A 237 -22.14 2.94 -6.20
N ILE A 238 -21.75 2.90 -4.94
CA ILE A 238 -22.38 2.05 -3.93
C ILE A 238 -23.45 2.89 -3.18
N THR A 239 -24.68 2.42 -3.25
CA THR A 239 -25.80 3.03 -2.52
C THR A 239 -25.75 2.61 -1.06
N ILE A 240 -25.63 3.58 -0.16
CA ILE A 240 -25.58 3.34 1.27
C ILE A 240 -26.58 4.18 2.05
N THR A 241 -27.09 3.61 3.13
CA THR A 241 -27.90 4.31 4.14
C THR A 241 -27.27 4.08 5.51
N VAL A 242 -27.12 5.15 6.28
CA VAL A 242 -26.63 5.05 7.66
C VAL A 242 -27.79 4.54 8.53
N PRO A 243 -27.63 3.45 9.28
CA PRO A 243 -28.66 2.96 10.19
C PRO A 243 -28.98 4.03 11.24
N SER A 244 -30.26 4.26 11.49
CA SER A 244 -30.68 5.14 12.59
C SER A 244 -30.28 4.49 13.93
N ALA A 245 -29.94 5.33 14.92
CA ALA A 245 -29.49 4.85 16.24
C ALA A 245 -30.55 3.99 17.00
N HIS A 246 -31.79 3.93 16.50
CA HIS A 246 -32.87 3.12 17.06
C HIS A 246 -32.87 1.66 16.59
N GLU A 247 -32.25 1.33 15.47
CA GLU A 247 -32.26 -0.06 14.95
C GLU A 247 -31.22 -0.99 15.62
N CYS A 248 -30.31 -0.46 16.43
CA CYS A 248 -29.28 -1.24 17.12
C CYS A 248 -29.70 -1.79 18.49
N LYS A 249 -30.97 -1.64 18.92
CA LYS A 249 -31.42 -2.05 20.27
C LYS A 249 -32.32 -3.28 20.33
N GLU A 250 -32.51 -4.00 19.24
CA GLU A 250 -33.25 -5.27 19.29
C GLU A 250 -32.38 -6.44 18.79
N LYS A 251 -31.60 -7.01 19.72
CA LYS A 251 -31.44 -8.46 19.95
C LYS A 251 -30.64 -8.72 21.21
#